data_73b6fafa601d09ba3d41f7e9d8f86499
#
_entry.id   73b6fafa601d09ba3d41f7e9d8f86499
#
_cell.length_a   1.000
_cell.length_b   1.000
_cell.length_c   1.000
_cell.angle_alpha   90.00
_cell.angle_beta   90.00
_cell.angle_gamma   90.00
#
_symmetry.space_group_name_H-M   'P 1'
#
loop_
_entity.id
_entity.type
_entity.pdbx_description
1 polymer ?
#
loop_
_entity_poly.entity_id
_entity_poly.type
_entity_poly.pdbx_seq_one_letter_code
_entity_poly.pdbx_strand_id
1 'polypeptide(L)'
;LAKEELKKAPLFKTNFRGMNVTVNRKDMVSGAGALRECAEKLKEGVNLLIFPEGTRSKTAPVMRSFKAGLFKLAVENEVPLVPMVFLDNYKRLEGGDTWFGKCGPGQSRMIILDPINTKGMKKKDIPILMEKTYKVMEDCLKAHIKSFS
;
A
#
# COMPACT_ATOMS: atom_id res chain seq x y z
N LEU A 1 6.07 2.10 -3.24
CA LEU A 1 7.14 1.58 -2.38
C LEU A 1 7.36 0.10 -2.72
N ALA A 2 8.56 -0.30 -3.12
CA ALA A 2 8.85 -1.62 -3.65
C ALA A 2 9.92 -2.35 -2.80
N LYS A 3 9.95 -3.68 -2.96
CA LYS A 3 10.92 -4.54 -2.28
C LYS A 3 12.29 -4.46 -2.97
N GLU A 4 13.37 -4.31 -2.20
CA GLU A 4 14.73 -4.10 -2.74
C GLU A 4 15.22 -5.24 -3.64
N GLU A 5 14.82 -6.49 -3.33
CA GLU A 5 15.21 -7.65 -4.13
C GLU A 5 14.71 -7.59 -5.59
N LEU A 6 13.64 -6.84 -5.85
CA LEU A 6 13.12 -6.65 -7.21
C LEU A 6 14.07 -5.86 -8.12
N LYS A 7 14.99 -5.06 -7.55
CA LYS A 7 16.05 -4.39 -8.32
C LYS A 7 16.99 -5.35 -9.04
N LYS A 8 17.10 -6.59 -8.53
CA LYS A 8 18.02 -7.61 -9.06
C LYS A 8 17.41 -8.40 -10.24
N ALA A 9 16.09 -8.32 -10.44
CA ALA A 9 15.42 -9.04 -11.52
C ALA A 9 15.63 -8.32 -12.87
N PRO A 10 16.17 -8.99 -13.91
CA PRO A 10 16.62 -8.36 -15.16
C PRO A 10 15.52 -7.57 -15.88
N LEU A 11 14.29 -8.10 -15.92
CA LEU A 11 13.13 -7.49 -16.58
C LEU A 11 12.59 -6.26 -15.85
N PHE A 12 12.84 -6.16 -14.54
CA PHE A 12 12.32 -5.06 -13.71
C PHE A 12 13.34 -3.93 -13.50
N LYS A 13 14.63 -4.17 -13.81
CA LYS A 13 15.71 -3.22 -13.56
C LYS A 13 15.48 -1.85 -14.22
N THR A 14 14.90 -1.81 -15.41
CA THR A 14 14.63 -0.58 -16.15
C THR A 14 13.47 0.20 -15.53
N ASN A 15 12.39 -0.48 -15.13
CA ASN A 15 11.22 0.15 -14.50
C ASN A 15 11.48 0.63 -13.06
N PHE A 16 12.51 0.06 -12.39
CA PHE A 16 12.85 0.43 -11.01
C PHE A 16 13.88 1.57 -10.93
N ARG A 17 14.50 1.96 -12.05
CA ARG A 17 15.42 3.11 -12.08
C ARG A 17 14.64 4.42 -12.04
N GLY A 18 14.70 5.11 -10.90
CA GLY A 18 14.20 6.48 -10.76
C GLY A 18 12.73 6.62 -10.33
N MET A 19 11.89 5.61 -10.50
CA MET A 19 10.46 5.70 -10.20
C MET A 19 10.03 5.04 -8.87
N ASN A 20 10.89 4.26 -8.23
CA ASN A 20 10.49 3.49 -7.06
C ASN A 20 11.41 3.70 -5.87
N VAL A 21 10.83 4.12 -4.75
CA VAL A 21 11.49 4.05 -3.45
C VAL A 21 11.51 2.59 -2.99
N THR A 22 12.70 2.06 -2.71
CA THR A 22 12.87 0.66 -2.30
C THR A 22 13.14 0.55 -0.82
N VAL A 23 12.61 -0.50 -0.20
CA VAL A 23 12.76 -0.76 1.24
C VAL A 23 13.33 -2.15 1.46
N ASN A 24 14.38 -2.23 2.26
CA ASN A 24 14.78 -3.47 2.89
C ASN A 24 13.92 -3.70 4.14
N ARG A 25 12.97 -4.62 4.06
CA ARG A 25 11.98 -4.85 5.15
C ARG A 25 12.58 -5.54 6.39
N LYS A 26 13.80 -6.02 6.29
CA LYS A 26 14.51 -6.66 7.41
C LYS A 26 15.23 -5.66 8.30
N ASP A 27 15.36 -4.42 7.86
CA ASP A 27 16.08 -3.38 8.56
C ASP A 27 15.13 -2.22 8.93
N MET A 28 14.96 -1.98 10.24
CA MET A 28 14.14 -0.87 10.74
C MET A 28 14.71 0.49 10.35
N VAL A 29 16.02 0.62 10.25
CA VAL A 29 16.71 1.85 9.82
C VAL A 29 16.40 2.13 8.35
N SER A 30 16.37 1.08 7.52
CA SER A 30 15.96 1.17 6.10
C SER A 30 14.50 1.61 5.95
N GLY A 31 13.61 1.21 6.85
CA GLY A 31 12.21 1.63 6.87
C GLY A 31 12.04 3.14 7.09
N ALA A 32 12.79 3.70 8.04
CA ALA A 32 12.79 5.15 8.32
C ALA A 32 13.43 5.95 7.17
N GLY A 33 14.53 5.43 6.60
CA GLY A 33 15.18 6.01 5.42
C GLY A 33 14.24 6.08 4.22
N ALA A 34 13.49 5.00 3.96
CA ALA A 34 12.53 4.97 2.86
C ALA A 34 11.37 5.96 3.06
N LEU A 35 10.89 6.16 4.29
CA LEU A 35 9.88 7.18 4.55
C LEU A 35 10.40 8.60 4.34
N ARG A 36 11.69 8.86 4.66
CA ARG A 36 12.33 10.15 4.38
C ARG A 36 12.44 10.38 2.87
N GLU A 37 12.90 9.38 2.10
CA GLU A 37 12.95 9.46 0.64
C GLU A 37 11.55 9.69 0.05
N CYS A 38 10.52 9.04 0.58
CA CYS A 38 9.13 9.28 0.20
C CYS A 38 8.71 10.74 0.47
N ALA A 39 9.11 11.32 1.61
CA ALA A 39 8.80 12.71 1.94
C ALA A 39 9.45 13.69 0.94
N GLU A 40 10.71 13.45 0.56
CA GLU A 40 11.38 14.27 -0.45
C GLU A 40 10.67 14.17 -1.82
N LYS A 41 10.26 12.98 -2.23
CA LYS A 41 9.49 12.79 -3.47
C LYS A 41 8.14 13.49 -3.45
N LEU A 42 7.44 13.52 -2.31
CA LEU A 42 6.20 14.29 -2.17
C LEU A 42 6.43 15.78 -2.34
N LYS A 43 7.53 16.33 -1.80
CA LYS A 43 7.91 17.75 -1.98
C LYS A 43 8.23 18.08 -3.43
N GLU A 44 8.77 17.12 -4.20
CA GLU A 44 8.99 17.23 -5.64
C GLU A 44 7.67 17.12 -6.46
N GLY A 45 6.51 16.96 -5.81
CA GLY A 45 5.21 16.81 -6.47
C GLY A 45 4.93 15.40 -7.00
N VAL A 46 5.73 14.40 -6.61
CA VAL A 46 5.55 13.02 -7.05
C VAL A 46 4.49 12.32 -6.22
N ASN A 47 3.49 11.73 -6.88
CA ASN A 47 2.49 10.88 -6.22
C ASN A 47 3.10 9.55 -5.78
N LEU A 48 2.73 9.08 -4.58
CA LEU A 48 3.23 7.83 -4.02
C LEU A 48 2.13 6.78 -3.91
N LEU A 49 2.38 5.60 -4.46
CA LEU A 49 1.55 4.41 -4.22
C LEU A 49 2.19 3.56 -3.11
N ILE A 50 1.47 3.37 -2.01
CA ILE A 50 1.94 2.61 -0.85
C ILE A 50 0.87 1.61 -0.41
N PHE A 51 1.27 0.36 -0.16
CA PHE A 51 0.42 -0.66 0.41
C PHE A 51 0.46 -0.58 1.94
N PRO A 52 -0.65 -0.21 2.62
CA PRO A 52 -0.64 0.11 4.05
C PRO A 52 -0.36 -1.10 4.95
N GLU A 53 -0.66 -2.30 4.50
CA GLU A 53 -0.37 -3.54 5.23
C GLU A 53 1.13 -3.85 5.33
N GLY A 54 1.96 -3.28 4.46
CA GLY A 54 3.41 -3.49 4.42
C GLY A 54 3.86 -4.90 3.99
N THR A 55 2.94 -5.82 3.78
CA THR A 55 3.20 -7.19 3.32
C THR A 55 2.00 -7.73 2.56
N ARG A 56 2.17 -8.86 1.84
CA ARG A 56 1.02 -9.56 1.24
C ARG A 56 0.13 -10.16 2.32
N SER A 57 -1.19 -9.99 2.18
CA SER A 57 -2.16 -10.69 3.03
C SER A 57 -2.17 -12.18 2.67
N LYS A 58 -2.17 -13.03 3.70
CA LYS A 58 -2.43 -14.47 3.58
C LYS A 58 -3.92 -14.79 3.82
N THR A 59 -4.69 -13.80 4.25
CA THR A 59 -6.10 -13.90 4.61
C THR A 59 -6.99 -13.13 3.65
N ALA A 60 -6.47 -12.75 2.46
CA ALA A 60 -7.26 -12.03 1.47
C ALA A 60 -8.55 -12.81 1.11
N PRO A 61 -9.69 -12.14 0.98
CA PRO A 61 -9.86 -10.68 0.83
C PRO A 61 -9.84 -9.88 2.13
N VAL A 62 -9.70 -10.51 3.28
CA VAL A 62 -9.64 -9.81 4.58
C VAL A 62 -8.33 -9.03 4.68
N MET A 63 -8.43 -7.72 4.92
CA MET A 63 -7.27 -6.85 5.09
C MET A 63 -6.59 -7.09 6.44
N ARG A 64 -5.28 -6.93 6.45
CA ARG A 64 -4.49 -6.89 7.68
C ARG A 64 -4.49 -5.50 8.28
N SER A 65 -4.05 -5.39 9.53
CA SER A 65 -3.85 -4.09 10.18
C SER A 65 -2.85 -3.23 9.38
N PHE A 66 -3.15 -1.93 9.30
CA PHE A 66 -2.32 -0.97 8.60
C PHE A 66 -1.09 -0.57 9.42
N LYS A 67 0.00 -0.22 8.73
CA LYS A 67 1.21 0.35 9.33
C LYS A 67 1.09 1.87 9.42
N ALA A 68 1.43 2.44 10.55
CA ALA A 68 1.31 3.88 10.81
C ALA A 68 2.20 4.77 9.92
N GLY A 69 3.27 4.21 9.33
CA GLY A 69 4.30 4.98 8.61
C GLY A 69 3.76 5.83 7.47
N LEU A 70 2.87 5.29 6.63
CA LEU A 70 2.29 6.06 5.52
C LEU A 70 1.37 7.18 6.02
N PHE A 71 0.61 6.94 7.10
CA PHE A 71 -0.32 7.93 7.67
C PHE A 71 0.45 9.07 8.32
N LYS A 72 1.56 8.75 9.01
CA LYS A 72 2.50 9.73 9.52
C LYS A 72 3.06 10.58 8.39
N LEU A 73 3.51 9.95 7.29
CA LEU A 73 4.01 10.64 6.10
C LEU A 73 2.96 11.60 5.52
N ALA A 74 1.71 11.16 5.38
CA ALA A 74 0.62 11.97 4.83
C ALA A 74 0.29 13.17 5.72
N VAL A 75 0.20 12.98 7.04
CA VAL A 75 -0.08 14.05 8.00
C VAL A 75 1.06 15.05 8.09
N GLU A 76 2.32 14.59 8.12
CA GLU A 76 3.50 15.47 8.22
C GLU A 76 3.74 16.30 6.95
N ASN A 77 3.27 15.84 5.79
CA ASN A 77 3.38 16.56 4.51
C ASN A 77 2.05 17.20 4.06
N GLU A 78 0.99 17.08 4.86
CA GLU A 78 -0.36 17.61 4.58
C GLU A 78 -0.92 17.18 3.21
N VAL A 79 -0.57 15.97 2.76
CA VAL A 79 -1.03 15.43 1.48
C VAL A 79 -2.24 14.51 1.65
N PRO A 80 -3.27 14.61 0.80
CA PRO A 80 -4.46 13.78 0.91
C PRO A 80 -4.12 12.29 0.67
N LEU A 81 -4.86 11.41 1.34
CA LEU A 81 -4.85 9.97 1.08
C LEU A 81 -5.97 9.62 0.11
N VAL A 82 -5.63 8.94 -0.96
CA VAL A 82 -6.61 8.39 -1.91
C VAL A 82 -6.63 6.86 -1.74
N PRO A 83 -7.63 6.30 -1.03
CA PRO A 83 -7.70 4.86 -0.85
C PRO A 83 -8.04 4.17 -2.18
N MET A 84 -7.33 3.09 -2.49
CA MET A 84 -7.51 2.30 -3.70
C MET A 84 -7.69 0.84 -3.32
N VAL A 85 -8.77 0.21 -3.79
CA VAL A 85 -9.14 -1.16 -3.44
C VAL A 85 -9.09 -2.05 -4.67
N PHE A 86 -8.24 -3.09 -4.62
CA PHE A 86 -8.18 -4.12 -5.66
C PHE A 86 -9.07 -5.29 -5.28
N LEU A 87 -10.13 -5.53 -6.07
CA LEU A 87 -11.17 -6.50 -5.74
C LEU A 87 -10.78 -7.95 -6.07
N ASP A 88 -9.94 -8.17 -7.08
CA ASP A 88 -9.73 -9.49 -7.66
C ASP A 88 -8.28 -10.00 -7.58
N ASN A 89 -7.32 -9.14 -7.18
CA ASN A 89 -5.89 -9.48 -7.21
C ASN A 89 -5.55 -10.73 -6.40
N TYR A 90 -6.25 -10.97 -5.28
CA TYR A 90 -6.04 -12.16 -4.46
C TYR A 90 -6.40 -13.48 -5.19
N LYS A 91 -7.32 -13.42 -6.18
CA LYS A 91 -7.70 -14.55 -7.05
C LYS A 91 -6.70 -14.77 -8.18
N ARG A 92 -5.91 -13.75 -8.52
CA ARG A 92 -4.96 -13.79 -9.65
C ARG A 92 -3.59 -14.31 -9.23
N LEU A 93 -3.19 -14.05 -8.00
CA LEU A 93 -1.94 -14.50 -7.44
C LEU A 93 -2.15 -14.88 -5.98
N GLU A 94 -2.37 -16.16 -5.73
CA GLU A 94 -2.48 -16.69 -4.37
C GLU A 94 -1.12 -16.59 -3.67
N GLY A 95 -1.12 -15.98 -2.48
CA GLY A 95 0.09 -15.77 -1.70
C GLY A 95 0.58 -17.05 -1.05
N GLY A 96 1.25 -17.92 -1.80
CA GLY A 96 1.94 -19.09 -1.26
C GLY A 96 3.44 -18.80 -1.08
N ASP A 97 4.06 -19.39 -0.07
CA ASP A 97 5.51 -19.41 0.10
C ASP A 97 6.18 -20.46 -0.81
N THR A 98 5.40 -21.13 -1.64
CA THR A 98 5.85 -22.22 -2.53
C THR A 98 5.85 -21.77 -3.98
N TRP A 99 6.79 -22.33 -4.75
CA TRP A 99 6.90 -22.20 -6.21
C TRP A 99 5.61 -22.54 -6.97
N PHE A 100 4.66 -23.20 -6.31
CA PHE A 100 3.38 -23.67 -6.84
C PHE A 100 2.16 -22.82 -6.41
N GLY A 101 2.34 -21.54 -6.06
CA GLY A 101 1.21 -20.66 -5.80
C GLY A 101 0.26 -20.62 -7.00
N LYS A 102 -1.04 -20.80 -6.76
CA LYS A 102 -2.03 -20.71 -7.83
C LYS A 102 -2.01 -19.29 -8.41
N CYS A 103 -1.70 -19.18 -9.69
CA CYS A 103 -1.84 -17.96 -10.45
C CYS A 103 -2.64 -18.23 -11.72
N GLY A 104 -3.42 -17.26 -12.16
CA GLY A 104 -4.22 -17.42 -13.36
C GLY A 104 -4.62 -16.09 -13.98
N PRO A 105 -4.85 -16.08 -15.29
CA PRO A 105 -5.36 -14.89 -15.98
C PRO A 105 -6.76 -14.56 -15.48
N GLY A 106 -7.17 -13.31 -15.66
CA GLY A 106 -8.51 -12.87 -15.36
C GLY A 106 -8.59 -11.39 -15.02
N GLN A 107 -9.79 -10.92 -14.78
CA GLN A 107 -10.07 -9.53 -14.49
C GLN A 107 -9.44 -9.10 -13.17
N SER A 108 -8.88 -7.89 -13.14
CA SER A 108 -8.42 -7.19 -11.95
C SER A 108 -9.12 -5.84 -11.90
N ARG A 109 -10.18 -5.76 -11.10
CA ARG A 109 -10.93 -4.52 -10.89
C ARG A 109 -10.30 -3.73 -9.77
N MET A 110 -10.26 -2.43 -9.94
CA MET A 110 -9.80 -1.48 -8.93
C MET A 110 -10.88 -0.41 -8.71
N ILE A 111 -11.13 -0.06 -7.46
CA ILE A 111 -11.99 1.06 -7.08
C ILE A 111 -11.12 2.10 -6.40
N ILE A 112 -11.24 3.34 -6.88
CA ILE A 112 -10.63 4.51 -6.26
C ILE A 112 -11.72 5.19 -5.44
N LEU A 113 -11.46 5.34 -4.14
CA LEU A 113 -12.39 5.98 -3.20
C LEU A 113 -12.09 7.47 -3.06
N ASP A 114 -13.01 8.19 -2.43
CA ASP A 114 -12.87 9.62 -2.23
C ASP A 114 -11.62 9.96 -1.41
N PRO A 115 -10.91 11.04 -1.76
CA PRO A 115 -9.74 11.49 -1.04
C PRO A 115 -10.06 11.84 0.41
N ILE A 116 -9.21 11.38 1.32
CA ILE A 116 -9.28 11.74 2.74
C ILE A 116 -8.28 12.88 2.98
N ASN A 117 -8.80 14.06 3.33
CA ASN A 117 -7.97 15.23 3.59
C ASN A 117 -7.21 15.06 4.91
N THR A 118 -5.93 15.44 4.91
CA THR A 118 -5.04 15.39 6.08
C THR A 118 -4.60 16.78 6.54
N LYS A 119 -4.98 17.82 5.81
CA LYS A 119 -4.59 19.22 6.11
C LYS A 119 -5.03 19.62 7.53
N GLY A 120 -4.10 20.14 8.31
CA GLY A 120 -4.34 20.55 9.70
C GLY A 120 -4.37 19.40 10.71
N MET A 121 -4.26 18.14 10.27
CA MET A 121 -4.15 16.99 11.18
C MET A 121 -2.80 17.00 11.92
N LYS A 122 -2.80 16.46 13.13
CA LYS A 122 -1.62 16.33 14.00
C LYS A 122 -1.29 14.84 14.23
N LYS A 123 -0.12 14.56 14.79
CA LYS A 123 0.31 13.19 15.11
C LYS A 123 -0.71 12.39 15.94
N LYS A 124 -1.43 13.06 16.83
CA LYS A 124 -2.50 12.45 17.65
C LYS A 124 -3.68 11.94 16.83
N ASP A 125 -3.90 12.49 15.64
CA ASP A 125 -5.04 12.14 14.77
C ASP A 125 -4.73 10.95 13.85
N ILE A 126 -3.47 10.46 13.83
CA ILE A 126 -3.04 9.34 13.00
C ILE A 126 -3.87 8.07 13.26
N PRO A 127 -4.14 7.64 14.51
CA PRO A 127 -4.96 6.45 14.74
C PRO A 127 -6.37 6.57 14.15
N ILE A 128 -7.00 7.74 14.29
CA ILE A 128 -8.34 8.03 13.76
C ILE A 128 -8.32 7.99 12.22
N LEU A 129 -7.28 8.56 11.60
CA LEU A 129 -7.09 8.54 10.15
C LEU A 129 -6.89 7.09 9.64
N MET A 130 -6.13 6.28 10.36
CA MET A 130 -5.92 4.87 10.05
C MET A 130 -7.23 4.09 10.09
N GLU A 131 -8.00 4.23 11.17
CA GLU A 131 -9.29 3.58 11.35
C GLU A 131 -10.29 3.99 10.27
N LYS A 132 -10.42 5.28 10.02
CA LYS A 132 -11.28 5.81 8.95
C LYS A 132 -10.91 5.22 7.59
N THR A 133 -9.62 5.22 7.26
CA THR A 133 -9.14 4.68 5.97
C THR A 133 -9.41 3.18 5.88
N TYR A 134 -9.14 2.43 6.95
CA TYR A 134 -9.41 1.00 7.01
C TYR A 134 -10.90 0.72 6.78
N LYS A 135 -11.77 1.42 7.49
CA LYS A 135 -13.22 1.22 7.43
C LYS A 135 -13.78 1.48 6.03
N VAL A 136 -13.44 2.59 5.40
CA VAL A 136 -13.96 2.88 4.04
C VAL A 136 -13.48 1.86 3.00
N MET A 137 -12.25 1.34 3.14
CA MET A 137 -11.73 0.29 2.27
C MET A 137 -12.42 -1.05 2.54
N GLU A 138 -12.64 -1.40 3.81
CA GLU A 138 -13.33 -2.63 4.22
C GLU A 138 -14.79 -2.64 3.75
N ASP A 139 -15.52 -1.53 3.93
CA ASP A 139 -16.90 -1.38 3.48
C ASP A 139 -17.00 -1.53 1.95
N CYS A 140 -16.04 -0.97 1.22
CA CYS A 140 -15.94 -1.17 -0.22
C CYS A 140 -15.72 -2.64 -0.59
N LEU A 141 -14.83 -3.35 0.10
CA LEU A 141 -14.60 -4.78 -0.11
C LEU A 141 -15.86 -5.59 0.17
N LYS A 142 -16.53 -5.35 1.30
CA LYS A 142 -17.79 -6.04 1.69
C LYS A 142 -18.89 -5.83 0.65
N ALA A 143 -19.01 -4.64 0.10
CA ALA A 143 -20.02 -4.33 -0.91
C ALA A 143 -19.80 -5.05 -2.26
N HIS A 144 -18.54 -5.37 -2.59
CA HIS A 144 -18.19 -5.85 -3.94
C HIS A 144 -17.73 -7.32 -3.98
N ILE A 145 -17.44 -7.94 -2.84
CA ILE A 145 -16.96 -9.31 -2.75
C ILE A 145 -17.97 -10.18 -2.00
N LYS A 146 -18.69 -11.03 -2.74
CA LYS A 146 -19.72 -11.94 -2.17
C LYS A 146 -19.19 -12.94 -1.13
N SER A 147 -17.88 -13.17 -1.06
CA SER A 147 -17.23 -14.10 -0.14
C SER A 147 -16.66 -13.45 1.11
N PHE A 148 -17.12 -12.26 1.47
CA PHE A 148 -16.71 -11.55 2.68
C PHE A 148 -17.50 -11.98 3.93
N SER A 149 -18.45 -12.92 3.73
CA SER A 149 -19.31 -13.48 4.79
C SER A 149 -18.62 -14.63 5.49
#